data_8727187dcb776e3fc7a06da3ce9790b1
#
_entry.id   8727187dcb776e3fc7a06da3ce9790b1
#
_cell.length_a   1.000
_cell.length_b   1.000
_cell.length_c   1.000
_cell.angle_alpha   90.00
_cell.angle_beta   90.00
_cell.angle_gamma   90.00
#
_symmetry.space_group_name_H-M   'P 1'
#
loop_
_entity.id
_entity.type
_entity.pdbx_description
1 polymer ?
#
loop_
_entity_poly.entity_id
_entity_poly.type
_entity_poly.pdbx_seq_one_letter_code
_entity_poly.pdbx_strand_id
1 'polypeptide(L)'
;MKIVYPILMLVFFGGLISLRGHAQSSNVSFEFYGDTIHLTMQPSMLVSIPETLQNEQVLEFYAALERSGFSSIADSLKEHKENNKYDDWLYYQLIRKTAQALSPKSENYYRYTLYKWYLLSKSGYRTLLSLSNTKLLFYVASDETVYNLPIRIKGNRQFVCLNYHDYGNIDFKSEAFIDIQIKEQELCKSFSYKVSQLPDFKQTDYKEKEIQFQYYESEYHFKLKLNPQIKAIFKNYPVVDYALQFNIPLSKETYGSLIPDLKKKVKGMKTRNGIDFLMHFTRYAFLFEPDETAFGKEKRLSPEETLIYGQSDCEDRAALFFYLVKEIYKRPMIVLVYPKHVTIAVNLDKPIGKPILYNGKTYSICEPTPQKEDLPIGKLAPELEHESYIIAYGYAP
;
A
#
# COMPACT_ATOMS: atom_id res chain seq x y z
N MET A 1 -4.03 49.34 87.73
CA MET A 1 -4.18 47.92 87.46
C MET A 1 -4.04 47.74 85.97
N LYS A 2 -2.82 47.39 85.47
CA LYS A 2 -2.50 47.21 84.04
C LYS A 2 -2.48 45.70 83.81
N ILE A 3 -3.33 45.24 82.90
CA ILE A 3 -3.44 43.87 82.50
C ILE A 3 -2.49 43.71 81.28
N VAL A 4 -1.50 42.83 81.43
CA VAL A 4 -0.58 42.46 80.31
C VAL A 4 -1.08 41.16 79.74
N TYR A 5 -1.38 41.15 78.41
CA TYR A 5 -1.67 39.93 77.63
C TYR A 5 -0.40 39.41 77.06
N PRO A 6 -0.13 38.09 77.10
CA PRO A 6 0.99 37.51 76.40
C PRO A 6 0.63 37.24 74.90
N ILE A 7 1.46 37.69 74.00
CA ILE A 7 1.39 37.41 72.55
C ILE A 7 1.93 35.99 72.33
N LEU A 8 1.04 35.11 71.90
CA LEU A 8 1.37 33.74 71.49
C LEU A 8 1.87 33.79 70.03
N MET A 9 3.17 33.59 69.82
CA MET A 9 3.78 33.55 68.50
C MET A 9 3.65 32.16 67.89
N LEU A 10 2.68 31.98 66.94
CA LEU A 10 2.52 30.75 66.14
C LEU A 10 3.53 30.70 65.07
N VAL A 11 4.53 29.82 65.21
CA VAL A 11 5.50 29.52 64.18
C VAL A 11 4.84 28.54 63.22
N PHE A 12 4.45 29.01 62.00
CA PHE A 12 4.03 28.17 60.90
C PHE A 12 5.24 27.50 60.27
N PHE A 13 5.45 26.23 60.54
CA PHE A 13 6.34 25.37 59.77
C PHE A 13 5.69 25.07 58.43
N GLY A 14 5.96 25.85 57.41
CA GLY A 14 5.57 25.58 56.04
C GLY A 14 6.33 24.37 55.51
N GLY A 15 5.77 23.19 55.68
CA GLY A 15 6.24 22.00 54.98
C GLY A 15 6.03 22.16 53.46
N LEU A 16 7.09 22.37 52.71
CA LEU A 16 7.11 22.24 51.24
C LEU A 16 6.78 20.79 50.92
N ILE A 17 5.48 20.50 50.74
CA ILE A 17 5.06 19.25 50.07
C ILE A 17 5.43 19.40 48.60
N SER A 18 6.57 18.87 48.25
CA SER A 18 6.96 18.63 46.83
C SER A 18 5.95 17.62 46.25
N LEU A 19 4.86 18.12 45.69
CA LEU A 19 4.00 17.34 44.81
C LEU A 19 4.81 16.94 43.58
N ARG A 20 5.56 15.83 43.65
CA ARG A 20 6.01 15.10 42.47
C ARG A 20 4.74 14.53 41.85
N GLY A 21 4.13 15.32 40.96
CA GLY A 21 3.12 14.81 40.05
C GLY A 21 3.78 13.72 39.21
N HIS A 22 3.49 12.47 39.52
CA HIS A 22 3.78 11.39 38.61
C HIS A 22 2.95 11.65 37.35
N ALA A 23 3.62 12.07 36.28
CA ALA A 23 2.98 12.20 34.99
C ALA A 23 2.43 10.81 34.62
N GLN A 24 1.10 10.66 34.71
CA GLN A 24 0.43 9.38 34.49
C GLN A 24 0.59 8.98 33.02
N SER A 25 1.08 7.77 32.78
CA SER A 25 1.13 7.20 31.43
C SER A 25 -0.30 7.11 30.88
N SER A 26 -0.48 7.44 29.61
CA SER A 26 -1.75 7.29 28.90
C SER A 26 -1.66 6.12 27.93
N ASN A 27 -2.77 5.38 27.80
CA ASN A 27 -2.87 4.32 26.80
C ASN A 27 -3.53 4.87 25.54
N VAL A 28 -2.88 4.69 24.40
CA VAL A 28 -3.42 4.98 23.07
C VAL A 28 -3.79 3.66 22.44
N SER A 29 -5.04 3.52 22.00
CA SER A 29 -5.51 2.32 21.32
C SER A 29 -6.21 2.67 20.02
N PHE A 30 -5.99 1.88 18.97
CA PHE A 30 -6.65 2.06 17.68
C PHE A 30 -6.79 0.73 16.94
N GLU A 31 -7.80 0.65 16.09
CA GLU A 31 -8.03 -0.53 15.22
C GLU A 31 -7.09 -0.51 14.00
N PHE A 32 -6.52 -1.66 13.69
CA PHE A 32 -5.70 -1.90 12.51
C PHE A 32 -6.09 -3.21 11.84
N TYR A 33 -7.00 -3.14 10.87
CA TYR A 33 -7.42 -4.26 10.02
C TYR A 33 -7.72 -5.58 10.74
N GLY A 34 -8.56 -5.53 11.75
CA GLY A 34 -8.96 -6.71 12.52
C GLY A 34 -8.33 -6.80 13.90
N ASP A 35 -7.13 -6.22 14.08
CA ASP A 35 -6.43 -6.15 15.37
C ASP A 35 -6.65 -4.83 16.07
N THR A 36 -6.50 -4.84 17.41
CA THR A 36 -6.45 -3.62 18.22
C THR A 36 -5.02 -3.40 18.71
N ILE A 37 -4.43 -2.29 18.31
CA ILE A 37 -3.08 -1.89 18.73
C ILE A 37 -3.18 -1.10 20.03
N HIS A 38 -2.42 -1.50 21.03
CA HIS A 38 -2.31 -0.83 22.33
C HIS A 38 -0.89 -0.30 22.52
N LEU A 39 -0.77 0.99 22.79
CA LEU A 39 0.51 1.66 23.01
C LEU A 39 0.47 2.39 24.36
N THR A 40 1.49 2.20 25.17
CA THR A 40 1.64 2.94 26.42
C THR A 40 2.49 4.18 26.17
N MET A 41 1.90 5.35 26.37
CA MET A 41 2.50 6.65 26.13
C MET A 41 2.86 7.35 27.44
N GLN A 42 4.05 7.92 27.49
CA GLN A 42 4.42 8.88 28.54
C GLN A 42 4.24 10.31 28.00
N PRO A 43 3.89 11.29 28.83
CA PRO A 43 3.75 12.68 28.38
C PRO A 43 4.97 13.25 27.67
N SER A 44 6.17 12.83 28.07
CA SER A 44 7.44 13.19 27.41
C SER A 44 7.57 12.73 25.96
N MET A 45 6.77 11.74 25.53
CA MET A 45 6.76 11.22 24.17
C MET A 45 5.93 12.09 23.22
N LEU A 46 5.11 13.01 23.74
CA LEU A 46 4.31 13.96 22.95
C LEU A 46 5.13 15.25 22.76
N VAL A 47 6.03 15.24 21.81
CA VAL A 47 6.92 16.37 21.50
C VAL A 47 6.17 17.44 20.71
N SER A 48 6.22 18.69 21.21
CA SER A 48 5.70 19.85 20.50
C SER A 48 6.66 20.29 19.40
N ILE A 49 6.11 20.84 18.33
CA ILE A 49 6.87 21.51 17.27
C ILE A 49 6.26 22.87 16.96
N PRO A 50 7.06 23.87 16.55
CA PRO A 50 6.53 25.17 16.12
C PRO A 50 5.75 25.06 14.80
N GLU A 51 5.00 26.11 14.47
CA GLU A 51 4.25 26.20 13.21
C GLU A 51 5.17 26.28 11.98
N THR A 52 6.29 26.98 12.12
CA THR A 52 7.36 27.04 11.10
C THR A 52 8.45 26.07 11.45
N LEU A 53 8.77 25.15 10.54
CA LEU A 53 9.74 24.10 10.76
C LEU A 53 11.07 24.45 10.07
N GLN A 54 12.17 24.36 10.83
CA GLN A 54 13.53 24.51 10.34
C GLN A 54 14.33 23.23 10.59
N ASN A 55 15.50 23.12 9.98
CA ASN A 55 16.35 21.93 10.08
C ASN A 55 16.70 21.57 11.54
N GLU A 56 17.09 22.55 12.34
CA GLU A 56 17.47 22.39 13.73
C GLU A 56 16.32 21.82 14.56
N GLN A 57 15.08 22.25 14.30
CA GLN A 57 13.89 21.81 15.00
C GLN A 57 13.50 20.36 14.64
N VAL A 58 13.75 19.94 13.40
CA VAL A 58 13.57 18.54 12.99
C VAL A 58 14.54 17.63 13.72
N LEU A 59 15.81 18.03 13.80
CA LEU A 59 16.85 17.29 14.52
C LEU A 59 16.59 17.26 16.04
N GLU A 60 16.16 18.39 16.63
CA GLU A 60 15.76 18.44 18.04
C GLU A 60 14.55 17.58 18.34
N PHE A 61 13.53 17.56 17.45
CA PHE A 61 12.38 16.66 17.58
C PHE A 61 12.83 15.20 17.65
N TYR A 62 13.74 14.79 16.76
CA TYR A 62 14.29 13.44 16.76
C TYR A 62 15.01 13.13 18.07
N ALA A 63 15.90 14.05 18.52
CA ALA A 63 16.65 13.90 19.76
C ALA A 63 15.73 13.88 21.00
N ALA A 64 14.65 14.64 21.01
CA ALA A 64 13.64 14.63 22.09
C ALA A 64 12.91 13.29 22.16
N LEU A 65 12.54 12.69 21.04
CA LEU A 65 11.96 11.35 21.00
C LEU A 65 12.94 10.29 21.51
N GLU A 66 14.23 10.38 21.18
CA GLU A 66 15.25 9.47 21.72
C GLU A 66 15.32 9.56 23.25
N ARG A 67 15.38 10.79 23.79
CA ARG A 67 15.46 11.02 25.24
C ARG A 67 14.18 10.59 25.98
N SER A 68 13.03 10.63 25.34
CA SER A 68 11.73 10.26 25.93
C SER A 68 11.48 8.76 26.06
N GLY A 69 12.33 7.93 25.44
CA GLY A 69 12.11 6.48 25.35
C GLY A 69 11.06 6.06 24.30
N PHE A 70 10.72 6.97 23.37
CA PHE A 70 9.73 6.69 22.30
C PHE A 70 10.17 5.54 21.38
N SER A 71 11.45 5.16 21.38
CA SER A 71 11.93 3.98 20.66
C SER A 71 11.19 2.69 21.03
N SER A 72 10.68 2.58 22.26
CA SER A 72 9.86 1.44 22.70
C SER A 72 8.58 1.26 21.87
N ILE A 73 8.00 2.35 21.37
CA ILE A 73 6.86 2.31 20.44
C ILE A 73 7.29 1.68 19.11
N ALA A 74 8.44 2.08 18.56
CA ALA A 74 8.97 1.48 17.34
C ALA A 74 9.26 -0.03 17.51
N ASP A 75 9.76 -0.43 18.69
CA ASP A 75 10.02 -1.84 19.00
C ASP A 75 8.72 -2.66 19.08
N SER A 76 7.67 -2.13 19.76
CA SER A 76 6.35 -2.76 19.79
C SER A 76 5.73 -2.91 18.39
N LEU A 77 5.89 -1.89 17.53
CA LEU A 77 5.38 -1.98 16.16
C LEU A 77 6.17 -2.97 15.30
N LYS A 78 7.49 -3.10 15.52
CA LYS A 78 8.31 -4.13 14.84
C LYS A 78 7.89 -5.53 15.26
N GLU A 79 7.69 -5.75 16.56
CA GLU A 79 7.20 -7.03 17.08
C GLU A 79 5.84 -7.37 16.46
N HIS A 80 4.91 -6.40 16.40
CA HIS A 80 3.63 -6.61 15.74
C HIS A 80 3.77 -6.94 14.24
N LYS A 81 4.69 -6.26 13.53
CA LYS A 81 5.02 -6.58 12.14
C LYS A 81 5.49 -8.04 12.00
N GLU A 82 6.41 -8.48 12.85
CA GLU A 82 7.00 -9.82 12.79
C GLU A 82 5.97 -10.90 13.12
N ASN A 83 5.18 -10.71 14.18
CA ASN A 83 4.15 -11.66 14.62
C ASN A 83 3.07 -11.87 13.54
N ASN A 84 2.70 -10.81 12.84
CA ASN A 84 1.70 -10.85 11.76
C ASN A 84 2.33 -11.01 10.36
N LYS A 85 3.65 -11.10 10.26
CA LYS A 85 4.41 -11.24 9.00
C LYS A 85 4.09 -10.14 7.98
N TYR A 86 3.81 -8.93 8.44
CA TYR A 86 3.51 -7.82 7.53
C TYR A 86 4.72 -7.50 6.66
N ASP A 87 4.49 -7.36 5.35
CA ASP A 87 5.45 -6.76 4.46
C ASP A 87 5.64 -5.25 4.75
N ASP A 88 6.54 -4.61 4.03
CA ASP A 88 6.91 -3.24 4.35
C ASP A 88 5.78 -2.25 4.05
N TRP A 89 4.94 -2.51 3.02
CA TRP A 89 3.80 -1.64 2.72
C TRP A 89 2.73 -1.68 3.81
N LEU A 90 2.35 -2.85 4.30
CA LEU A 90 1.40 -2.99 5.41
C LEU A 90 1.98 -2.41 6.71
N TYR A 91 3.27 -2.64 6.95
CA TYR A 91 3.94 -2.04 8.09
C TYR A 91 3.93 -0.50 8.04
N TYR A 92 4.13 0.07 6.86
CA TYR A 92 3.99 1.52 6.69
C TYR A 92 2.55 2.01 6.94
N GLN A 93 1.52 1.24 6.57
CA GLN A 93 0.14 1.57 6.94
C GLN A 93 -0.05 1.55 8.47
N LEU A 94 0.57 0.60 9.18
CA LEU A 94 0.55 0.57 10.66
C LEU A 94 1.23 1.82 11.25
N ILE A 95 2.40 2.19 10.76
CA ILE A 95 3.10 3.43 11.15
C ILE A 95 2.22 4.66 10.89
N ARG A 96 1.54 4.74 9.76
CA ARG A 96 0.62 5.86 9.44
C ARG A 96 -0.54 5.94 10.43
N LYS A 97 -1.14 4.81 10.79
CA LYS A 97 -2.23 4.73 11.79
C LYS A 97 -1.73 5.13 13.18
N THR A 98 -0.55 4.66 13.57
CA THR A 98 0.11 5.05 14.82
C THR A 98 0.34 6.56 14.89
N ALA A 99 0.96 7.12 13.86
CA ALA A 99 1.20 8.57 13.80
C ALA A 99 -0.11 9.38 13.83
N GLN A 100 -1.16 8.89 13.19
CA GLN A 100 -2.51 9.51 13.20
C GLN A 100 -3.12 9.47 14.61
N ALA A 101 -2.95 8.39 15.37
CA ALA A 101 -3.44 8.26 16.72
C ALA A 101 -2.69 9.16 17.71
N LEU A 102 -1.38 9.39 17.48
CA LEU A 102 -0.53 10.22 18.34
C LEU A 102 -0.63 11.71 18.00
N SER A 103 -0.80 12.04 16.76
CA SER A 103 -0.85 13.42 16.25
C SER A 103 -1.72 13.45 14.99
N PRO A 104 -3.02 13.74 15.13
CA PRO A 104 -3.92 13.80 14.00
C PRO A 104 -3.39 14.70 12.89
N LYS A 105 -3.40 14.19 11.66
CA LYS A 105 -2.88 14.89 10.47
C LYS A 105 -3.52 16.28 10.28
N SER A 106 -4.81 16.41 10.62
CA SER A 106 -5.57 17.66 10.53
C SER A 106 -5.15 18.71 11.56
N GLU A 107 -4.57 18.30 12.69
CA GLU A 107 -4.14 19.21 13.74
C GLU A 107 -2.72 19.72 13.49
N ASN A 108 -1.80 18.82 13.13
CA ASN A 108 -0.41 19.18 12.84
C ASN A 108 0.23 18.20 11.86
N TYR A 109 0.27 18.60 10.59
CA TYR A 109 0.80 17.77 9.52
C TYR A 109 2.29 17.49 9.67
N TYR A 110 3.09 18.47 10.12
CA TYR A 110 4.53 18.29 10.30
C TYR A 110 4.81 17.27 11.40
N ARG A 111 4.17 17.41 12.55
CA ARG A 111 4.33 16.48 13.68
C ARG A 111 3.90 15.06 13.30
N TYR A 112 2.76 14.91 12.61
CA TYR A 112 2.32 13.63 12.05
C TYR A 112 3.39 13.00 11.13
N THR A 113 3.99 13.79 10.24
CA THR A 113 5.02 13.31 9.31
C THR A 113 6.33 12.98 10.02
N LEU A 114 6.72 13.75 11.03
CA LEU A 114 7.92 13.49 11.83
C LEU A 114 7.80 12.22 12.66
N TYR A 115 6.62 11.91 13.21
CA TYR A 115 6.39 10.61 13.87
C TYR A 115 6.54 9.44 12.89
N LYS A 116 5.96 9.54 11.68
CA LYS A 116 6.15 8.50 10.65
C LYS A 116 7.62 8.29 10.32
N TRP A 117 8.33 9.39 10.10
CA TRP A 117 9.76 9.36 9.78
C TRP A 117 10.58 8.71 10.90
N TYR A 118 10.37 9.13 12.16
CA TYR A 118 11.05 8.55 13.31
C TYR A 118 10.79 7.04 13.41
N LEU A 119 9.54 6.63 13.39
CA LEU A 119 9.14 5.22 13.52
C LEU A 119 9.73 4.36 12.40
N LEU A 120 9.69 4.82 11.15
CA LEU A 120 10.25 4.07 10.04
C LEU A 120 11.79 4.00 10.12
N SER A 121 12.44 5.08 10.50
CA SER A 121 13.90 5.13 10.71
C SER A 121 14.33 4.17 11.83
N LYS A 122 13.65 4.20 12.98
CA LYS A 122 13.94 3.30 14.12
C LYS A 122 13.64 1.85 13.83
N SER A 123 12.80 1.58 12.83
CA SER A 123 12.53 0.23 12.35
C SER A 123 13.60 -0.29 11.37
N GLY A 124 14.69 0.45 11.20
CA GLY A 124 15.84 0.04 10.40
C GLY A 124 15.70 0.33 8.90
N TYR A 125 14.76 1.19 8.49
CA TYR A 125 14.69 1.64 7.09
C TYR A 125 15.54 2.89 6.88
N ARG A 126 16.16 2.96 5.70
CA ARG A 126 16.90 4.15 5.29
C ARG A 126 15.92 5.20 4.79
N THR A 127 15.90 6.35 5.46
CA THR A 127 14.92 7.42 5.24
C THR A 127 15.61 8.75 4.97
N LEU A 128 14.88 9.68 4.35
CA LEU A 128 15.32 11.04 4.08
C LEU A 128 14.12 11.98 4.24
N LEU A 129 14.33 13.14 4.85
CA LEU A 129 13.39 14.25 4.79
C LEU A 129 13.93 15.33 3.85
N SER A 130 13.02 16.00 3.16
CA SER A 130 13.32 17.22 2.40
C SER A 130 12.35 18.31 2.82
N LEU A 131 12.89 19.38 3.37
CA LEU A 131 12.16 20.50 3.94
C LEU A 131 12.25 21.72 3.02
N SER A 132 11.10 22.34 2.74
CA SER A 132 11.00 23.68 2.18
C SER A 132 10.29 24.61 3.18
N ASN A 133 10.05 25.85 2.80
CA ASN A 133 9.32 26.81 3.66
C ASN A 133 7.90 26.34 4.01
N THR A 134 7.26 25.54 3.15
CA THR A 134 5.85 25.15 3.30
C THR A 134 5.61 23.66 3.24
N LYS A 135 6.62 22.83 2.94
CA LYS A 135 6.44 21.40 2.71
C LYS A 135 7.53 20.58 3.40
N LEU A 136 7.11 19.46 3.95
CA LEU A 136 7.98 18.43 4.51
C LEU A 136 7.78 17.13 3.76
N LEU A 137 8.69 16.81 2.83
CA LEU A 137 8.63 15.59 2.05
C LEU A 137 9.39 14.48 2.78
N PHE A 138 8.75 13.32 2.84
CA PHE A 138 9.27 12.14 3.49
C PHE A 138 9.57 11.04 2.47
N TYR A 139 10.82 10.63 2.41
CA TYR A 139 11.33 9.64 1.47
C TYR A 139 11.85 8.40 2.18
N VAL A 140 11.81 7.27 1.48
CA VAL A 140 12.42 6.00 1.89
C VAL A 140 13.26 5.43 0.75
N ALA A 141 14.41 4.84 1.06
CA ALA A 141 15.20 4.15 0.07
C ALA A 141 14.47 2.90 -0.43
N SER A 142 14.41 2.69 -1.73
CA SER A 142 13.86 1.48 -2.36
C SER A 142 14.72 1.08 -3.54
N ASP A 143 14.89 -0.23 -3.72
CA ASP A 143 15.60 -0.80 -4.87
C ASP A 143 14.63 -1.15 -6.02
N GLU A 144 13.33 -0.95 -5.81
CA GLU A 144 12.27 -1.25 -6.78
C GLU A 144 11.94 -0.03 -7.62
N THR A 145 11.58 -0.25 -8.89
CA THR A 145 11.16 0.83 -9.78
C THR A 145 9.76 1.32 -9.43
N VAL A 146 9.64 2.64 -9.24
CA VAL A 146 8.38 3.33 -8.97
C VAL A 146 8.20 4.45 -9.98
N TYR A 147 7.03 4.56 -10.62
CA TYR A 147 6.85 5.41 -11.80
C TYR A 147 6.16 6.75 -11.54
N ASN A 148 5.23 6.83 -10.60
CA ASN A 148 4.34 7.99 -10.42
C ASN A 148 4.61 8.82 -9.16
N LEU A 149 5.77 8.65 -8.54
CA LEU A 149 6.17 9.40 -7.35
C LEU A 149 7.51 10.13 -7.57
N PRO A 150 7.72 11.28 -6.92
CA PRO A 150 9.01 11.95 -6.94
C PRO A 150 10.11 11.07 -6.35
N ILE A 151 11.24 11.04 -7.04
CA ILE A 151 12.42 10.27 -6.67
C ILE A 151 13.58 11.22 -6.43
N ARG A 152 14.37 10.93 -5.41
CA ARG A 152 15.68 11.55 -5.18
C ARG A 152 16.77 10.52 -5.27
N ILE A 153 17.86 10.86 -5.95
CA ILE A 153 19.06 10.02 -6.01
C ILE A 153 20.13 10.62 -5.08
N LYS A 154 20.60 9.81 -4.14
CA LYS A 154 21.68 10.14 -3.23
C LYS A 154 22.77 9.07 -3.31
N GLY A 155 23.95 9.45 -3.81
CA GLY A 155 24.95 8.47 -4.20
C GLY A 155 24.42 7.53 -5.28
N ASN A 156 24.42 6.23 -5.01
CA ASN A 156 23.87 5.20 -5.90
C ASN A 156 22.50 4.66 -5.46
N ARG A 157 21.78 5.37 -4.59
CA ARG A 157 20.49 4.92 -4.02
C ARG A 157 19.36 5.81 -4.44
N GLN A 158 18.23 5.15 -4.71
CA GLN A 158 16.96 5.79 -5.00
C GLN A 158 16.18 5.96 -3.70
N PHE A 159 15.59 7.15 -3.50
CA PHE A 159 14.67 7.48 -2.42
C PHE A 159 13.33 7.88 -3.02
N VAL A 160 12.25 7.19 -2.65
CA VAL A 160 10.88 7.40 -3.15
C VAL A 160 10.07 8.19 -2.14
N CYS A 161 9.35 9.22 -2.59
CA CYS A 161 8.53 10.07 -1.74
C CYS A 161 7.25 9.35 -1.28
N LEU A 162 7.08 9.17 0.03
CA LEU A 162 5.94 8.46 0.61
C LEU A 162 4.71 9.35 0.83
N ASN A 163 4.86 10.67 0.84
CA ASN A 163 3.79 11.61 1.17
C ASN A 163 3.52 12.67 0.08
N TYR A 164 3.95 12.45 -1.14
CA TYR A 164 3.72 13.36 -2.26
C TYR A 164 2.23 13.66 -2.46
N HIS A 165 1.39 12.64 -2.35
CA HIS A 165 -0.06 12.73 -2.49
C HIS A 165 -0.75 13.72 -1.51
N ASP A 166 -0.05 14.15 -0.48
CA ASP A 166 -0.57 15.09 0.51
C ASP A 166 -0.46 16.56 0.07
N TYR A 167 0.35 16.85 -0.94
CA TYR A 167 0.65 18.21 -1.40
C TYR A 167 0.11 18.53 -2.79
N GLY A 168 -0.41 17.55 -3.51
CA GLY A 168 -0.80 17.75 -4.91
C GLY A 168 0.42 18.02 -5.81
N ASN A 169 0.33 19.01 -6.67
CA ASN A 169 1.44 19.37 -7.55
C ASN A 169 2.52 20.17 -6.80
N ILE A 170 3.77 19.76 -6.95
CA ILE A 170 4.95 20.46 -6.41
C ILE A 170 5.83 20.89 -7.59
N ASP A 171 6.11 22.18 -7.67
CA ASP A 171 7.09 22.69 -8.63
C ASP A 171 8.50 22.59 -8.05
N PHE A 172 9.14 21.45 -8.28
CA PHE A 172 10.52 21.21 -7.82
C PHE A 172 11.59 22.10 -8.49
N LYS A 173 11.21 22.89 -9.51
CA LYS A 173 12.15 23.83 -10.16
C LYS A 173 12.21 25.16 -9.41
N SER A 174 11.05 25.62 -8.91
CA SER A 174 10.94 26.91 -8.23
C SER A 174 11.07 26.79 -6.71
N GLU A 175 10.78 25.63 -6.11
CA GLU A 175 10.80 25.42 -4.67
C GLU A 175 12.10 24.75 -4.21
N ALA A 176 12.90 25.46 -3.41
CA ALA A 176 14.12 24.92 -2.84
C ALA A 176 13.84 23.99 -1.65
N PHE A 177 14.45 22.83 -1.65
CA PHE A 177 14.36 21.85 -0.58
C PHE A 177 15.73 21.57 0.03
N ILE A 178 15.79 21.57 1.35
CA ILE A 178 16.97 21.17 2.14
C ILE A 178 16.76 19.76 2.62
N ASP A 179 17.70 18.88 2.33
CA ASP A 179 17.63 17.48 2.76
C ASP A 179 18.16 17.32 4.18
N ILE A 180 17.38 16.66 5.00
CA ILE A 180 17.68 16.37 6.41
C ILE A 180 17.87 14.86 6.57
N GLN A 181 19.07 14.47 6.99
CA GLN A 181 19.38 13.07 7.32
C GLN A 181 19.86 13.00 8.77
N ILE A 182 19.39 11.96 9.47
CA ILE A 182 19.99 11.53 10.73
C ILE A 182 21.20 10.65 10.42
N LYS A 183 22.09 10.51 11.38
CA LYS A 183 23.20 9.56 11.28
C LYS A 183 22.62 8.16 11.05
N GLU A 184 22.93 7.57 9.90
CA GLU A 184 22.46 6.24 9.55
C GLU A 184 22.95 5.20 10.57
N GLN A 185 22.09 4.26 10.90
CA GLN A 185 22.50 3.02 11.56
C GLN A 185 23.25 2.15 10.54
N GLU A 186 24.26 1.41 10.97
CA GLU A 186 25.13 0.63 10.08
C GLU A 186 24.36 -0.42 9.24
N LEU A 187 23.17 -0.85 9.70
CA LEU A 187 22.34 -1.91 9.09
C LEU A 187 20.97 -1.42 8.60
N CYS A 188 20.93 -0.26 7.94
CA CYS A 188 19.68 0.21 7.33
C CYS A 188 19.34 -0.55 6.03
N LYS A 189 18.09 -0.98 5.90
CA LYS A 189 17.54 -1.67 4.72
C LYS A 189 16.75 -0.76 3.79
N SER A 190 16.63 -1.16 2.53
CA SER A 190 15.69 -0.60 1.58
C SER A 190 14.25 -1.05 1.90
N PHE A 191 13.29 -0.22 1.51
CA PHE A 191 11.86 -0.49 1.63
C PHE A 191 11.38 -1.23 0.38
N SER A 192 10.57 -2.26 0.57
CA SER A 192 9.93 -2.99 -0.53
C SER A 192 8.46 -2.66 -0.63
N TYR A 193 8.00 -2.40 -1.86
CA TYR A 193 6.58 -2.25 -2.20
C TYR A 193 5.88 -3.60 -2.44
N LYS A 194 6.59 -4.71 -2.36
CA LYS A 194 5.99 -6.03 -2.51
C LYS A 194 4.93 -6.27 -1.46
N VAL A 195 3.71 -6.60 -1.90
CA VAL A 195 2.62 -7.06 -1.03
C VAL A 195 2.46 -8.56 -1.23
N SER A 196 2.84 -9.34 -0.22
CA SER A 196 2.84 -10.80 -0.25
C SER A 196 1.66 -11.41 0.49
N GLN A 197 1.02 -10.64 1.37
CA GLN A 197 -0.18 -11.02 2.10
C GLN A 197 -1.01 -9.78 2.43
N LEU A 198 -2.30 -9.97 2.68
CA LEU A 198 -3.20 -8.96 3.20
C LEU A 198 -3.52 -9.24 4.66
N PRO A 199 -3.98 -8.25 5.44
CA PRO A 199 -4.36 -8.46 6.83
C PRO A 199 -5.43 -9.54 7.00
N ASP A 200 -5.45 -10.20 8.16
CA ASP A 200 -6.52 -11.14 8.53
C ASP A 200 -7.72 -10.35 9.07
N PHE A 201 -8.51 -9.79 8.15
CA PHE A 201 -9.67 -8.98 8.49
C PHE A 201 -10.73 -9.77 9.25
N LYS A 202 -11.52 -9.09 10.09
CA LYS A 202 -12.70 -9.70 10.74
C LYS A 202 -13.72 -10.13 9.67
N GLN A 203 -14.36 -11.26 9.86
CA GLN A 203 -15.40 -11.74 8.91
C GLN A 203 -16.54 -10.73 8.75
N THR A 204 -16.86 -9.98 9.79
CA THR A 204 -17.88 -8.92 9.78
C THR A 204 -17.54 -7.73 8.91
N ASP A 205 -16.28 -7.55 8.51
CA ASP A 205 -15.82 -6.45 7.68
C ASP A 205 -16.05 -6.72 6.18
N TYR A 206 -16.35 -7.97 5.82
CA TYR A 206 -16.65 -8.37 4.45
C TYR A 206 -18.11 -8.11 4.10
N LYS A 207 -18.33 -7.68 2.88
CA LYS A 207 -19.66 -7.47 2.29
C LYS A 207 -19.86 -8.43 1.12
N GLU A 208 -21.04 -8.99 1.01
CA GLU A 208 -21.39 -9.79 -0.15
C GLU A 208 -21.65 -8.89 -1.37
N LYS A 209 -21.10 -9.29 -2.51
CA LYS A 209 -21.35 -8.69 -3.83
C LYS A 209 -21.62 -9.79 -4.82
N GLU A 210 -22.70 -9.68 -5.56
CA GLU A 210 -22.96 -10.54 -6.69
C GLU A 210 -22.30 -9.98 -7.95
N ILE A 211 -21.58 -10.85 -8.66
CA ILE A 211 -20.95 -10.57 -9.95
C ILE A 211 -21.54 -11.55 -10.95
N GLN A 212 -21.95 -11.04 -12.10
CA GLN A 212 -22.53 -11.82 -13.18
C GLN A 212 -21.85 -11.52 -14.51
N PHE A 213 -21.78 -12.53 -15.37
CA PHE A 213 -21.31 -12.36 -16.74
C PHE A 213 -21.89 -13.44 -17.65
N GLN A 214 -21.93 -13.14 -18.92
CA GLN A 214 -22.35 -14.08 -19.95
C GLN A 214 -21.14 -14.79 -20.57
N TYR A 215 -21.21 -16.10 -20.70
CA TYR A 215 -20.25 -16.91 -21.42
C TYR A 215 -20.99 -17.78 -22.44
N TYR A 216 -20.88 -17.43 -23.70
CA TYR A 216 -21.71 -17.91 -24.77
C TYR A 216 -23.23 -17.76 -24.47
N GLU A 217 -24.00 -18.83 -24.53
CA GLU A 217 -25.44 -18.80 -24.26
C GLU A 217 -25.81 -18.91 -22.76
N SER A 218 -24.81 -19.02 -21.87
CA SER A 218 -25.03 -19.26 -20.44
C SER A 218 -24.66 -18.03 -19.61
N GLU A 219 -25.51 -17.69 -18.64
CA GLU A 219 -25.22 -16.67 -17.64
C GLU A 219 -24.65 -17.32 -16.37
N TYR A 220 -23.62 -16.69 -15.80
CA TYR A 220 -22.91 -17.15 -14.62
C TYR A 220 -22.96 -16.11 -13.52
N HIS A 221 -23.27 -16.57 -12.30
CA HIS A 221 -23.37 -15.74 -11.11
C HIS A 221 -22.38 -16.22 -10.06
N PHE A 222 -21.72 -15.26 -9.40
CA PHE A 222 -20.78 -15.49 -8.32
C PHE A 222 -21.09 -14.57 -7.15
N LYS A 223 -21.19 -15.12 -5.94
CA LYS A 223 -21.36 -14.36 -4.70
C LYS A 223 -20.00 -14.24 -4.03
N LEU A 224 -19.45 -13.05 -3.99
CA LEU A 224 -18.13 -12.76 -3.45
C LEU A 224 -18.24 -12.07 -2.11
N LYS A 225 -17.32 -12.39 -1.24
CA LYS A 225 -17.08 -11.64 0.00
C LYS A 225 -15.93 -10.67 -0.23
N LEU A 226 -16.19 -9.36 -0.23
CA LEU A 226 -15.23 -8.31 -0.52
C LEU A 226 -15.06 -7.39 0.68
N ASN A 227 -13.81 -7.01 1.01
CA ASN A 227 -13.54 -6.10 2.09
C ASN A 227 -13.24 -4.68 1.60
N PRO A 228 -14.11 -3.68 1.88
CA PRO A 228 -13.89 -2.29 1.45
C PRO A 228 -12.60 -1.64 1.99
N GLN A 229 -12.02 -2.17 3.07
CA GLN A 229 -10.77 -1.64 3.66
C GLN A 229 -9.56 -1.82 2.73
N ILE A 230 -9.63 -2.75 1.76
CA ILE A 230 -8.62 -2.91 0.70
C ILE A 230 -8.37 -1.60 -0.04
N LYS A 231 -9.43 -0.83 -0.32
CA LYS A 231 -9.30 0.51 -0.93
C LYS A 231 -8.44 1.46 -0.09
N ALA A 232 -8.49 1.36 1.23
CA ALA A 232 -7.68 2.20 2.13
C ALA A 232 -6.21 1.77 2.13
N ILE A 233 -5.95 0.45 2.05
CA ILE A 233 -4.58 -0.09 1.96
C ILE A 233 -3.88 0.41 0.70
N PHE A 234 -4.56 0.37 -0.45
CA PHE A 234 -3.98 0.71 -1.75
C PHE A 234 -4.26 2.16 -2.21
N LYS A 235 -4.93 2.99 -1.40
CA LYS A 235 -5.28 4.38 -1.79
C LYS A 235 -4.09 5.17 -2.32
N ASN A 236 -2.92 5.01 -1.72
CA ASN A 236 -1.68 5.73 -2.06
C ASN A 236 -0.55 4.75 -2.43
N TYR A 237 -0.89 3.54 -2.82
CA TYR A 237 0.07 2.59 -3.35
C TYR A 237 0.57 3.12 -4.69
N PRO A 238 1.89 3.14 -4.92
CA PRO A 238 2.42 3.70 -6.15
C PRO A 238 2.24 2.77 -7.34
N VAL A 239 2.46 3.31 -8.54
CA VAL A 239 2.63 2.50 -9.74
C VAL A 239 4.01 1.84 -9.67
N VAL A 240 4.03 0.52 -9.58
CA VAL A 240 5.23 -0.32 -9.48
C VAL A 240 5.35 -1.25 -10.68
N ASP A 241 6.45 -2.00 -10.76
CA ASP A 241 6.62 -3.01 -11.81
C ASP A 241 5.50 -4.04 -11.81
N TYR A 242 5.16 -4.55 -12.99
CA TYR A 242 4.11 -5.58 -13.17
C TYR A 242 4.37 -6.85 -12.35
N ALA A 243 5.63 -7.20 -12.11
CA ALA A 243 5.99 -8.31 -11.23
C ALA A 243 5.48 -8.14 -9.80
N LEU A 244 5.47 -6.91 -9.28
CA LEU A 244 4.93 -6.59 -7.96
C LEU A 244 3.40 -6.48 -8.01
N GLN A 245 2.88 -5.71 -8.97
CA GLN A 245 1.44 -5.41 -9.10
C GLN A 245 0.60 -6.68 -9.32
N PHE A 246 1.00 -7.56 -10.26
CA PHE A 246 0.21 -8.74 -10.66
C PHE A 246 0.28 -9.89 -9.66
N ASN A 247 1.17 -9.82 -8.69
CA ASN A 247 1.29 -10.81 -7.64
C ASN A 247 0.70 -10.38 -6.29
N ILE A 248 0.03 -9.22 -6.22
CA ILE A 248 -0.73 -8.83 -5.02
C ILE A 248 -1.84 -9.86 -4.78
N PRO A 249 -1.91 -10.49 -3.59
CA PRO A 249 -2.88 -11.53 -3.31
C PRO A 249 -4.29 -10.97 -3.07
N LEU A 250 -5.30 -11.84 -3.17
CA LEU A 250 -6.62 -11.58 -2.62
C LEU A 250 -6.62 -11.79 -1.11
N SER A 251 -7.50 -11.07 -0.40
CA SER A 251 -7.76 -11.34 1.01
C SER A 251 -8.42 -12.70 1.20
N LYS A 252 -8.31 -13.26 2.40
CA LYS A 252 -8.68 -14.65 2.72
C LYS A 252 -10.11 -15.01 2.32
N GLU A 253 -11.09 -14.21 2.72
CA GLU A 253 -12.49 -14.49 2.42
C GLU A 253 -12.84 -14.22 0.94
N THR A 254 -12.21 -13.21 0.32
CA THR A 254 -12.34 -12.96 -1.12
C THR A 254 -11.80 -14.14 -1.93
N TYR A 255 -10.60 -14.61 -1.59
CA TYR A 255 -10.02 -15.81 -2.19
C TYR A 255 -10.93 -17.03 -2.00
N GLY A 256 -11.41 -17.26 -0.75
CA GLY A 256 -12.26 -18.39 -0.38
C GLY A 256 -13.62 -18.40 -1.08
N SER A 257 -14.19 -17.24 -1.40
CA SER A 257 -15.46 -17.11 -2.09
C SER A 257 -15.35 -17.14 -3.63
N LEU A 258 -14.20 -16.76 -4.20
CA LEU A 258 -14.02 -16.66 -5.65
C LEU A 258 -13.31 -17.89 -6.25
N ILE A 259 -12.11 -18.20 -5.74
CA ILE A 259 -11.24 -19.17 -6.42
C ILE A 259 -11.78 -20.60 -6.42
N PRO A 260 -12.35 -21.13 -5.32
CA PRO A 260 -12.97 -22.46 -5.35
C PRO A 260 -14.15 -22.56 -6.32
N ASP A 261 -14.98 -21.52 -6.41
CA ASP A 261 -16.13 -21.50 -7.30
C ASP A 261 -15.71 -21.44 -8.77
N LEU A 262 -14.73 -20.58 -9.12
CA LEU A 262 -14.17 -20.58 -10.47
C LEU A 262 -13.53 -21.93 -10.82
N LYS A 263 -12.74 -22.53 -9.91
CA LYS A 263 -12.17 -23.87 -10.10
C LYS A 263 -13.24 -24.93 -10.37
N LYS A 264 -14.38 -24.87 -9.64
CA LYS A 264 -15.51 -25.77 -9.82
C LYS A 264 -16.14 -25.59 -11.20
N LYS A 265 -16.31 -24.36 -11.67
CA LYS A 265 -16.90 -24.04 -12.99
C LYS A 265 -16.03 -24.54 -14.15
N VAL A 266 -14.71 -24.39 -14.04
CA VAL A 266 -13.79 -24.84 -15.11
C VAL A 266 -13.36 -26.30 -14.98
N LYS A 267 -13.80 -27.01 -13.93
CA LYS A 267 -13.48 -28.43 -13.71
C LYS A 267 -14.04 -29.28 -14.87
N GLY A 268 -13.16 -30.09 -15.47
CA GLY A 268 -13.51 -30.94 -16.61
C GLY A 268 -13.44 -30.25 -17.98
N MET A 269 -13.26 -28.94 -18.03
CA MET A 269 -12.98 -28.25 -19.28
C MET A 269 -11.54 -28.55 -19.75
N LYS A 270 -11.31 -28.56 -21.07
CA LYS A 270 -9.95 -28.51 -21.61
C LYS A 270 -9.29 -27.21 -21.12
N THR A 271 -7.98 -27.23 -20.81
CA THR A 271 -7.24 -26.07 -20.32
C THR A 271 -7.50 -24.78 -21.10
N ARG A 272 -7.50 -24.88 -22.45
CA ARG A 272 -7.86 -23.76 -23.34
C ARG A 272 -9.23 -23.15 -23.00
N ASN A 273 -10.25 -23.99 -22.92
CA ASN A 273 -11.63 -23.51 -22.71
C ASN A 273 -11.82 -22.92 -21.30
N GLY A 274 -11.12 -23.46 -20.30
CA GLY A 274 -11.18 -22.88 -18.96
C GLY A 274 -10.42 -21.55 -18.87
N ILE A 275 -9.31 -21.39 -19.58
CA ILE A 275 -8.63 -20.09 -19.69
C ILE A 275 -9.49 -19.08 -20.44
N ASP A 276 -10.18 -19.52 -21.50
CA ASP A 276 -11.16 -18.72 -22.22
C ASP A 276 -12.33 -18.26 -21.33
N PHE A 277 -12.84 -19.16 -20.48
CA PHE A 277 -13.84 -18.81 -19.47
C PHE A 277 -13.36 -17.73 -18.50
N LEU A 278 -12.14 -17.85 -17.99
CA LEU A 278 -11.55 -16.83 -17.10
C LEU A 278 -11.33 -15.50 -17.82
N MET A 279 -10.98 -15.54 -19.10
CA MET A 279 -10.82 -14.34 -19.92
C MET A 279 -12.18 -13.63 -20.10
N HIS A 280 -13.25 -14.35 -20.37
CA HIS A 280 -14.61 -13.80 -20.46
C HIS A 280 -15.10 -13.28 -19.11
N PHE A 281 -14.85 -13.99 -18.01
CA PHE A 281 -15.13 -13.47 -16.66
C PHE A 281 -14.48 -12.10 -16.47
N THR A 282 -13.19 -11.97 -16.75
CA THR A 282 -12.48 -10.70 -16.58
C THR A 282 -12.99 -9.62 -17.52
N ARG A 283 -13.37 -10.00 -18.74
CA ARG A 283 -13.82 -9.10 -19.81
C ARG A 283 -15.21 -8.55 -19.56
N TYR A 284 -16.13 -9.35 -19.04
CA TYR A 284 -17.56 -8.99 -19.04
C TYR A 284 -18.21 -8.88 -17.66
N ALA A 285 -17.54 -9.28 -16.59
CA ALA A 285 -18.08 -9.15 -15.24
C ALA A 285 -17.95 -7.73 -14.67
N PHE A 286 -17.24 -6.82 -15.37
CA PHE A 286 -16.94 -5.47 -14.91
C PHE A 286 -17.15 -4.45 -16.04
N LEU A 287 -17.47 -3.20 -15.66
CA LEU A 287 -17.53 -2.10 -16.62
C LEU A 287 -16.09 -1.70 -17.03
N PHE A 288 -15.91 -1.33 -18.28
CA PHE A 288 -14.67 -0.71 -18.73
C PHE A 288 -14.74 0.79 -18.49
N GLU A 289 -13.77 1.32 -17.76
CA GLU A 289 -13.65 2.76 -17.51
C GLU A 289 -12.18 3.15 -17.36
N PRO A 290 -11.70 4.16 -18.12
CA PRO A 290 -10.35 4.68 -17.96
C PRO A 290 -10.13 5.31 -16.59
N ASP A 291 -8.93 5.19 -16.04
CA ASP A 291 -8.54 5.71 -14.73
C ASP A 291 -8.74 7.21 -14.56
N GLU A 292 -8.46 8.00 -15.59
CA GLU A 292 -8.72 9.47 -15.59
C GLU A 292 -10.19 9.77 -15.28
N THR A 293 -11.14 8.99 -15.82
CA THR A 293 -12.58 9.14 -15.59
C THR A 293 -12.94 8.65 -14.19
N ALA A 294 -12.42 7.48 -13.80
CA ALA A 294 -12.78 6.82 -12.54
C ALA A 294 -12.13 7.47 -11.31
N PHE A 295 -10.87 7.93 -11.43
CA PHE A 295 -10.04 8.37 -10.30
C PHE A 295 -9.43 9.77 -10.48
N GLY A 296 -9.58 10.39 -11.66
CA GLY A 296 -8.96 11.68 -12.00
C GLY A 296 -7.43 11.61 -12.11
N LYS A 297 -6.86 10.43 -12.19
CA LYS A 297 -5.42 10.16 -12.33
C LYS A 297 -5.18 8.69 -12.64
N GLU A 298 -4.01 8.39 -13.20
CA GLU A 298 -3.51 7.03 -13.34
C GLU A 298 -3.45 6.30 -11.99
N LYS A 299 -4.06 5.11 -11.90
CA LYS A 299 -4.10 4.29 -10.70
C LYS A 299 -4.22 2.81 -11.08
N ARG A 300 -3.19 2.04 -10.89
CA ARG A 300 -3.27 0.59 -11.07
C ARG A 300 -3.97 -0.07 -9.90
N LEU A 301 -5.05 -0.77 -10.16
CA LEU A 301 -5.80 -1.52 -9.16
C LEU A 301 -5.12 -2.87 -8.88
N SER A 302 -5.14 -3.29 -7.62
CA SER A 302 -4.86 -4.68 -7.27
C SER A 302 -5.99 -5.60 -7.79
N PRO A 303 -5.75 -6.92 -7.93
CA PRO A 303 -6.80 -7.84 -8.36
C PRO A 303 -8.09 -7.76 -7.53
N GLU A 304 -7.99 -7.54 -6.21
CA GLU A 304 -9.16 -7.39 -5.35
C GLU A 304 -9.84 -6.02 -5.50
N GLU A 305 -9.09 -4.93 -5.74
CA GLU A 305 -9.70 -3.63 -6.00
C GLU A 305 -10.56 -3.67 -7.27
N THR A 306 -10.14 -4.38 -8.33
CA THR A 306 -10.95 -4.58 -9.54
C THR A 306 -12.30 -5.22 -9.23
N LEU A 307 -12.32 -6.25 -8.35
CA LEU A 307 -13.56 -6.88 -7.88
C LEU A 307 -14.44 -5.91 -7.07
N ILE A 308 -13.83 -5.06 -6.24
CA ILE A 308 -14.54 -4.13 -5.36
C ILE A 308 -15.12 -2.96 -6.14
N TYR A 309 -14.33 -2.31 -7.02
CA TYR A 309 -14.79 -1.14 -7.77
C TYR A 309 -15.86 -1.52 -8.81
N GLY A 310 -15.73 -2.67 -9.45
CA GLY A 310 -16.66 -3.13 -10.47
C GLY A 310 -16.47 -2.43 -11.82
N GLN A 311 -15.42 -1.65 -11.95
CA GLN A 311 -14.96 -1.00 -13.17
C GLN A 311 -13.44 -1.02 -13.19
N SER A 312 -12.83 -1.02 -14.37
CA SER A 312 -11.39 -1.17 -14.53
C SER A 312 -10.96 -0.89 -15.97
N ASP A 313 -9.71 -0.54 -16.14
CA ASP A 313 -9.08 -0.40 -17.44
C ASP A 313 -8.31 -1.66 -17.90
N CYS A 314 -7.40 -1.54 -18.85
CA CYS A 314 -6.69 -2.69 -19.42
C CYS A 314 -5.64 -3.28 -18.48
N GLU A 315 -4.89 -2.47 -17.74
CA GLU A 315 -3.87 -2.93 -16.79
C GLU A 315 -4.49 -3.73 -15.65
N ASP A 316 -5.60 -3.25 -15.11
CA ASP A 316 -6.32 -3.87 -14.01
C ASP A 316 -6.91 -5.22 -14.39
N ARG A 317 -7.49 -5.28 -15.60
CA ARG A 317 -8.02 -6.54 -16.17
C ARG A 317 -6.92 -7.54 -16.44
N ALA A 318 -5.80 -7.08 -16.98
CA ALA A 318 -4.63 -7.93 -17.18
C ALA A 318 -4.12 -8.48 -15.85
N ALA A 319 -4.09 -7.66 -14.78
CA ALA A 319 -3.68 -8.10 -13.43
C ALA A 319 -4.64 -9.15 -12.85
N LEU A 320 -5.96 -8.92 -12.92
CA LEU A 320 -6.94 -9.88 -12.44
C LEU A 320 -6.89 -11.18 -13.23
N PHE A 321 -6.87 -11.14 -14.56
CA PHE A 321 -6.78 -12.33 -15.42
C PHE A 321 -5.51 -13.12 -15.14
N PHE A 322 -4.36 -12.44 -15.07
CA PHE A 322 -3.09 -13.05 -14.71
C PHE A 322 -3.18 -13.78 -13.36
N TYR A 323 -3.73 -13.12 -12.34
CA TYR A 323 -3.91 -13.71 -11.02
C TYR A 323 -4.79 -14.97 -11.07
N LEU A 324 -5.91 -14.93 -11.77
CA LEU A 324 -6.82 -16.08 -11.90
C LEU A 324 -6.18 -17.27 -12.61
N VAL A 325 -5.47 -17.04 -13.72
CA VAL A 325 -4.77 -18.10 -14.45
C VAL A 325 -3.64 -18.70 -13.61
N LYS A 326 -2.90 -17.86 -12.88
CA LYS A 326 -1.87 -18.29 -11.94
C LYS A 326 -2.44 -19.21 -10.86
N GLU A 327 -3.51 -18.81 -10.18
CA GLU A 327 -4.10 -19.56 -9.05
C GLU A 327 -4.82 -20.84 -9.47
N ILE A 328 -5.45 -20.85 -10.65
CA ILE A 328 -6.28 -21.95 -11.09
C ILE A 328 -5.51 -22.95 -11.94
N TYR A 329 -4.69 -22.48 -12.87
CA TYR A 329 -3.99 -23.31 -13.85
C TYR A 329 -2.50 -23.44 -13.65
N LYS A 330 -1.86 -22.51 -12.90
CA LYS A 330 -0.41 -22.48 -12.69
C LYS A 330 0.37 -22.53 -14.02
N ARG A 331 -0.10 -21.80 -15.05
CA ARG A 331 0.54 -21.78 -16.36
C ARG A 331 1.57 -20.65 -16.47
N PRO A 332 2.68 -20.87 -17.16
CA PRO A 332 3.58 -19.77 -17.52
C PRO A 332 2.84 -18.69 -18.32
N MET A 333 3.12 -17.44 -18.01
CA MET A 333 2.50 -16.28 -18.66
C MET A 333 3.53 -15.17 -18.90
N ILE A 334 3.28 -14.34 -19.88
CA ILE A 334 4.02 -13.12 -20.13
C ILE A 334 3.06 -11.93 -20.21
N VAL A 335 3.51 -10.80 -19.69
CA VAL A 335 2.79 -9.51 -19.74
C VAL A 335 3.33 -8.72 -20.91
N LEU A 336 2.48 -8.39 -21.85
CA LEU A 336 2.78 -7.62 -23.06
C LEU A 336 2.31 -6.19 -22.88
N VAL A 337 3.22 -5.23 -22.98
CA VAL A 337 2.92 -3.80 -22.83
C VAL A 337 3.13 -3.12 -24.17
N TYR A 338 2.05 -2.61 -24.72
CA TYR A 338 1.97 -1.73 -25.88
C TYR A 338 1.95 -0.26 -25.44
N PRO A 339 2.12 0.71 -26.34
CA PRO A 339 2.15 2.14 -25.94
C PRO A 339 0.90 2.63 -25.17
N LYS A 340 -0.26 1.99 -25.41
CA LYS A 340 -1.55 2.38 -24.77
C LYS A 340 -2.38 1.17 -24.33
N HIS A 341 -1.75 0.01 -24.16
CA HIS A 341 -2.49 -1.21 -23.84
C HIS A 341 -1.61 -2.24 -23.15
N VAL A 342 -2.24 -3.02 -22.28
CA VAL A 342 -1.59 -4.17 -21.63
C VAL A 342 -2.45 -5.40 -21.83
N THR A 343 -1.80 -6.49 -22.27
CA THR A 343 -2.46 -7.79 -22.43
C THR A 343 -1.57 -8.93 -21.95
N ILE A 344 -2.13 -10.13 -21.87
CA ILE A 344 -1.47 -11.33 -21.36
C ILE A 344 -1.32 -12.36 -22.48
N ALA A 345 -0.18 -13.04 -22.51
CA ALA A 345 -0.07 -14.27 -23.29
C ALA A 345 0.24 -15.46 -22.37
N VAL A 346 -0.44 -16.57 -22.62
CA VAL A 346 -0.41 -17.78 -21.79
C VAL A 346 0.24 -18.93 -22.56
N ASN A 347 1.12 -19.68 -21.89
CA ASN A 347 1.67 -20.92 -22.43
C ASN A 347 0.60 -22.02 -22.38
N LEU A 348 0.07 -22.39 -23.54
CA LEU A 348 -0.90 -23.46 -23.74
C LEU A 348 -0.23 -24.75 -24.20
N ASP A 349 -0.90 -25.90 -24.01
CA ASP A 349 -0.39 -27.21 -24.47
C ASP A 349 -0.15 -27.25 -26.00
N LYS A 350 -1.01 -26.54 -26.75
CA LYS A 350 -0.83 -26.28 -28.18
C LYS A 350 -0.99 -24.78 -28.43
N PRO A 351 -0.03 -24.14 -29.09
CA PRO A 351 -0.11 -22.72 -29.44
C PRO A 351 -1.31 -22.43 -30.34
N ILE A 352 -1.92 -21.26 -30.15
CA ILE A 352 -3.08 -20.80 -30.92
C ILE A 352 -2.77 -19.42 -31.49
N GLY A 353 -3.21 -19.16 -32.70
CA GLY A 353 -2.95 -17.91 -33.41
C GLY A 353 -1.50 -17.76 -33.83
N LYS A 354 -0.94 -16.55 -33.75
CA LYS A 354 0.47 -16.23 -33.95
C LYS A 354 1.20 -16.28 -32.60
N PRO A 355 1.90 -17.39 -32.30
CA PRO A 355 2.49 -17.55 -30.97
C PRO A 355 3.71 -16.65 -30.77
N ILE A 356 3.94 -16.22 -29.55
CA ILE A 356 5.10 -15.44 -29.12
C ILE A 356 6.11 -16.39 -28.51
N LEU A 357 7.34 -16.38 -29.02
CA LEU A 357 8.45 -17.15 -28.45
C LEU A 357 9.17 -16.33 -27.37
N TYR A 358 9.24 -16.84 -26.15
CA TYR A 358 9.96 -16.21 -25.06
C TYR A 358 10.58 -17.28 -24.13
N ASN A 359 11.87 -17.16 -23.85
CA ASN A 359 12.62 -18.10 -23.00
C ASN A 359 12.37 -19.58 -23.37
N GLY A 360 12.37 -19.91 -24.67
CA GLY A 360 12.21 -21.28 -25.18
C GLY A 360 10.78 -21.84 -25.11
N LYS A 361 9.78 -21.04 -24.70
CA LYS A 361 8.36 -21.43 -24.66
C LYS A 361 7.54 -20.58 -25.60
N THR A 362 6.43 -21.13 -26.09
CA THR A 362 5.47 -20.42 -26.95
C THR A 362 4.25 -19.99 -26.13
N TYR A 363 3.79 -18.77 -26.39
CA TYR A 363 2.67 -18.17 -25.67
C TYR A 363 1.60 -17.71 -26.66
N SER A 364 0.35 -17.93 -26.34
CA SER A 364 -0.82 -17.47 -27.10
C SER A 364 -1.45 -16.27 -26.43
N ILE A 365 -1.77 -15.24 -27.19
CA ILE A 365 -2.40 -14.00 -26.68
C ILE A 365 -3.77 -14.34 -26.08
N CYS A 366 -4.06 -13.78 -24.92
CA CYS A 366 -5.33 -13.83 -24.22
C CYS A 366 -5.70 -12.39 -23.85
N GLU A 367 -6.66 -11.79 -24.53
CA GLU A 367 -7.06 -10.41 -24.37
C GLU A 367 -8.16 -10.27 -23.31
N PRO A 368 -7.85 -9.84 -22.05
CA PRO A 368 -8.84 -9.74 -20.98
C PRO A 368 -9.66 -8.45 -21.01
N THR A 369 -9.33 -7.51 -21.91
CA THR A 369 -10.04 -6.24 -22.08
C THR A 369 -11.12 -6.37 -23.13
N PRO A 370 -12.35 -5.84 -22.91
CA PRO A 370 -13.40 -5.83 -23.95
C PRO A 370 -12.91 -5.09 -25.19
N GLN A 371 -13.16 -5.68 -26.35
CA GLN A 371 -12.89 -5.09 -27.66
C GLN A 371 -14.22 -4.93 -28.41
N LYS A 372 -14.18 -4.29 -29.59
CA LYS A 372 -15.37 -4.14 -30.45
C LYS A 372 -15.99 -5.49 -30.81
N GLU A 373 -15.15 -6.50 -30.97
CA GLU A 373 -15.52 -7.88 -31.21
C GLU A 373 -15.01 -8.76 -30.07
N ASP A 374 -15.69 -9.87 -29.83
CA ASP A 374 -15.23 -10.87 -28.86
C ASP A 374 -14.03 -11.65 -29.43
N LEU A 375 -12.83 -11.30 -29.00
CA LEU A 375 -11.58 -11.88 -29.53
C LEU A 375 -11.31 -13.25 -28.87
N PRO A 376 -11.25 -14.35 -29.66
CA PRO A 376 -10.84 -15.64 -29.13
C PRO A 376 -9.35 -15.66 -28.78
N ILE A 377 -8.94 -16.64 -27.96
CA ILE A 377 -7.52 -16.88 -27.64
C ILE A 377 -6.70 -16.97 -28.95
N GLY A 378 -5.57 -16.32 -28.96
CA GLY A 378 -4.61 -16.25 -30.08
C GLY A 378 -4.89 -15.11 -31.07
N LYS A 379 -5.91 -14.29 -30.82
CA LYS A 379 -6.20 -13.09 -31.61
C LYS A 379 -5.84 -11.84 -30.81
N LEU A 380 -5.28 -10.87 -31.53
CA LEU A 380 -4.96 -9.54 -31.03
C LEU A 380 -5.96 -8.54 -31.60
N ALA A 381 -6.21 -7.45 -30.90
CA ALA A 381 -6.99 -6.35 -31.44
C ALA A 381 -6.34 -5.80 -32.72
N PRO A 382 -7.11 -5.56 -33.79
CA PRO A 382 -6.54 -5.16 -35.10
C PRO A 382 -5.64 -3.93 -35.00
N GLU A 383 -5.96 -2.95 -34.16
CA GLU A 383 -5.18 -1.75 -33.94
C GLU A 383 -3.80 -1.99 -33.33
N LEU A 384 -3.60 -3.14 -32.70
CA LEU A 384 -2.33 -3.55 -32.07
C LEU A 384 -1.47 -4.47 -32.95
N GLU A 385 -1.99 -4.98 -34.07
CA GLU A 385 -1.28 -5.96 -34.91
C GLU A 385 0.05 -5.44 -35.47
N HIS A 386 0.17 -4.12 -35.66
CA HIS A 386 1.34 -3.45 -36.17
C HIS A 386 2.12 -2.64 -35.12
N GLU A 387 1.62 -2.61 -33.87
CA GLU A 387 2.29 -1.93 -32.78
C GLU A 387 3.42 -2.79 -32.17
N SER A 388 4.49 -2.13 -31.78
CA SER A 388 5.55 -2.77 -31.02
C SER A 388 5.15 -2.93 -29.56
N TYR A 389 5.61 -4.00 -28.91
CA TYR A 389 5.40 -4.24 -27.48
C TYR A 389 6.71 -4.63 -26.80
N ILE A 390 6.74 -4.49 -25.49
CA ILE A 390 7.76 -5.06 -24.62
C ILE A 390 7.16 -6.18 -23.77
N ILE A 391 7.98 -7.17 -23.42
CA ILE A 391 7.63 -8.19 -22.41
C ILE A 391 8.08 -7.63 -21.07
N ALA A 392 7.14 -7.06 -20.32
CA ALA A 392 7.43 -6.38 -19.06
C ALA A 392 7.60 -7.35 -17.88
N TYR A 393 6.96 -8.51 -17.94
CA TYR A 393 7.07 -9.54 -16.89
C TYR A 393 6.82 -10.93 -17.46
N GLY A 394 7.57 -11.92 -16.98
CA GLY A 394 7.38 -13.34 -17.29
C GLY A 394 7.21 -14.15 -16.00
N TYR A 395 6.12 -14.88 -15.90
CA TYR A 395 5.81 -15.80 -14.80
C TYR A 395 6.05 -17.24 -15.22
N ALA A 396 6.76 -17.99 -14.38
CA ALA A 396 6.88 -19.44 -14.46
C ALA A 396 6.57 -20.00 -13.06
N PRO A 397 5.63 -20.98 -12.92
CA PRO A 397 5.25 -21.59 -11.66
C PRO A 397 6.40 -22.44 -11.06
#